data_6bbfea8e7f1f109311fa355c0770e207
#
_entry.id   6bbfea8e7f1f109311fa355c0770e207
#
_cell.length_a   1.000
_cell.length_b   1.000
_cell.length_c   1.000
_cell.angle_alpha   90.00
_cell.angle_beta   90.00
_cell.angle_gamma   90.00
#
_symmetry.space_group_name_H-M   'P 1'
#
loop_
_entity.id
_entity.type
_entity.pdbx_description
1 polymer ?
#
loop_
_entity_poly.entity_id
_entity_poly.type
_entity_poly.pdbx_seq_one_letter_code
_entity_poly.pdbx_strand_id
1 'polypeptide(L)'
;MDMKMCATSDVAKEWDKIDWNKANAYVKKLQMRIVKAHQEGKHGRVKSLQWLLTHSFYARALAVKRVTENRGKRTAGVDGVLWSTPKSKYEAILDLKRKNYKPQPLKRVYIPKKNGKKRPLSIPTMKDRAMQTLYKFALEPIAEITADPNSYGFRIGRCTQDAIEQCFTSLNKAKSPKWVLEGDIKGCFDNISHEWILKNIPLDKEILRKWLKCG
;
A
#
# COMPACT_ATOMS: atom_id res chain seq x y z
N MET A 1 -25.40 30.45 -22.89
CA MET A 1 -25.48 28.98 -22.76
C MET A 1 -24.20 28.44 -23.37
N ASP A 2 -23.51 27.46 -22.77
CA ASP A 2 -22.29 26.76 -23.24
C ASP A 2 -20.89 27.27 -22.83
N MET A 3 -20.70 27.57 -21.54
CA MET A 3 -19.33 27.61 -21.00
C MET A 3 -18.96 26.40 -20.08
N LYS A 4 -19.85 25.42 -19.90
CA LYS A 4 -19.59 24.25 -19.02
C LYS A 4 -19.02 23.02 -19.71
N MET A 5 -19.08 22.91 -21.04
CA MET A 5 -18.61 21.70 -21.75
C MET A 5 -17.11 21.70 -22.05
N CYS A 6 -16.45 22.85 -22.15
CA CYS A 6 -15.02 22.93 -22.49
C CYS A 6 -14.10 22.47 -21.35
N ALA A 7 -14.45 22.72 -20.09
CA ALA A 7 -13.63 22.36 -18.93
C ALA A 7 -13.58 20.84 -18.64
N THR A 8 -14.56 20.07 -19.09
CA THR A 8 -14.64 18.62 -18.80
C THR A 8 -13.80 17.76 -19.73
N SER A 9 -13.54 18.20 -20.96
CA SER A 9 -12.69 17.47 -21.92
C SER A 9 -11.19 17.62 -21.60
N ASP A 10 -10.79 18.73 -21.00
CA ASP A 10 -9.39 19.00 -20.66
C ASP A 10 -8.89 18.17 -19.48
N VAL A 11 -9.73 17.95 -18.47
CA VAL A 11 -9.37 17.12 -17.28
C VAL A 11 -9.10 15.66 -17.65
N ALA A 12 -9.84 15.11 -18.62
CA ALA A 12 -9.60 13.72 -19.08
C ALA A 12 -8.24 13.59 -19.79
N LYS A 13 -7.87 14.59 -20.61
CA LYS A 13 -6.57 14.62 -21.30
C LYS A 13 -5.39 14.72 -20.36
N GLU A 14 -5.56 15.33 -19.18
CA GLU A 14 -4.48 15.46 -18.20
C GLU A 14 -4.01 14.12 -17.62
N TRP A 15 -4.91 13.13 -17.47
CA TRP A 15 -4.50 11.78 -17.08
C TRP A 15 -3.58 11.13 -18.11
N ASP A 16 -3.90 11.28 -19.40
CA ASP A 16 -3.14 10.64 -20.48
C ASP A 16 -1.77 11.34 -20.74
N LYS A 17 -1.65 12.63 -20.34
CA LYS A 17 -0.38 13.38 -20.42
C LYS A 17 0.61 13.03 -19.29
N ILE A 18 0.22 12.25 -18.28
CA ILE A 18 1.12 11.92 -17.18
C ILE A 18 2.28 11.05 -17.67
N ASP A 19 3.50 11.55 -17.53
CA ASP A 19 4.72 10.77 -17.76
C ASP A 19 4.95 9.80 -16.59
N TRP A 20 4.56 8.55 -16.80
CA TRP A 20 4.66 7.49 -15.80
C TRP A 20 6.09 7.09 -15.49
N ASN A 21 7.01 7.22 -16.44
CA ASN A 21 8.44 6.94 -16.22
C ASN A 21 9.03 7.99 -15.28
N LYS A 22 8.73 9.26 -15.53
CA LYS A 22 9.12 10.37 -14.64
C LYS A 22 8.52 10.22 -13.25
N ALA A 23 7.26 9.82 -13.16
CA ALA A 23 6.58 9.59 -11.89
C ALA A 23 7.27 8.47 -11.08
N ASN A 24 7.56 7.33 -11.71
CA ASN A 24 8.27 6.22 -11.08
C ASN A 24 9.68 6.62 -10.64
N ALA A 25 10.44 7.29 -11.50
CA ALA A 25 11.80 7.75 -11.20
C ALA A 25 11.81 8.72 -9.99
N TYR A 26 10.84 9.63 -9.94
CA TYR A 26 10.71 10.58 -8.83
C TYR A 26 10.43 9.88 -7.50
N VAL A 27 9.46 8.96 -7.47
CA VAL A 27 9.12 8.20 -6.26
C VAL A 27 10.28 7.34 -5.82
N LYS A 28 10.92 6.61 -6.76
CA LYS A 28 12.11 5.78 -6.47
C LYS A 28 13.26 6.61 -5.88
N LYS A 29 13.51 7.81 -6.42
CA LYS A 29 14.53 8.72 -5.88
C LYS A 29 14.25 9.12 -4.43
N LEU A 30 12.99 9.40 -4.08
CA LEU A 30 12.61 9.71 -2.70
C LEU A 30 12.73 8.49 -1.79
N GLN A 31 12.33 7.30 -2.26
CA GLN A 31 12.48 6.05 -1.53
C GLN A 31 13.95 5.74 -1.20
N MET A 32 14.86 5.91 -2.15
CA MET A 32 16.30 5.76 -1.92
C MET A 32 16.84 6.74 -0.88
N ARG A 33 16.35 7.97 -0.88
CA ARG A 33 16.72 8.98 0.14
C ARG A 33 16.16 8.63 1.52
N ILE A 34 14.97 8.03 1.59
CA ILE A 34 14.37 7.52 2.85
C ILE A 34 15.25 6.40 3.42
N VAL A 35 15.66 5.43 2.59
CA VAL A 35 16.57 4.34 2.97
C VAL A 35 17.85 4.91 3.57
N LYS A 36 18.53 5.79 2.83
CA LYS A 36 19.79 6.40 3.29
C LYS A 36 19.63 7.14 4.62
N ALA A 37 18.58 7.96 4.75
CA ALA A 37 18.31 8.69 5.98
C ALA A 37 17.99 7.76 7.16
N HIS A 38 17.32 6.64 6.91
CA HIS A 38 17.01 5.64 7.94
C HIS A 38 18.28 4.91 8.40
N GLN A 39 19.14 4.47 7.48
CA GLN A 39 20.43 3.83 7.79
C GLN A 39 21.37 4.75 8.57
N GLU A 40 21.32 6.06 8.32
CA GLU A 40 22.07 7.07 9.04
C GLU A 40 21.45 7.45 10.41
N GLY A 41 20.32 6.83 10.82
CA GLY A 41 19.61 7.15 12.07
C GLY A 41 18.92 8.52 12.07
N LYS A 42 18.82 9.19 10.92
CA LYS A 42 18.25 10.55 10.78
C LYS A 42 16.74 10.53 10.72
N HIS A 43 16.07 10.14 11.81
CA HIS A 43 14.60 9.95 11.87
C HIS A 43 13.80 11.20 11.50
N GLY A 44 14.27 12.41 11.84
CA GLY A 44 13.63 13.66 11.43
C GLY A 44 13.62 13.84 9.91
N ARG A 45 14.73 13.51 9.25
CA ARG A 45 14.84 13.54 7.78
C ARG A 45 13.96 12.47 7.11
N VAL A 46 13.86 11.29 7.70
CA VAL A 46 12.93 10.24 7.24
C VAL A 46 11.50 10.78 7.21
N LYS A 47 11.01 11.37 8.32
CA LYS A 47 9.67 11.98 8.39
C LYS A 47 9.45 13.05 7.32
N SER A 48 10.42 13.95 7.12
CA SER A 48 10.33 15.01 6.10
C SER A 48 10.28 14.44 4.68
N LEU A 49 11.04 13.39 4.38
CA LEU A 49 11.05 12.73 3.08
C LEU A 49 9.76 11.93 2.84
N GLN A 50 9.22 11.26 3.85
CA GLN A 50 7.92 10.60 3.79
C GLN A 50 6.80 11.61 3.55
N TRP A 51 6.85 12.75 4.23
CA TRP A 51 5.92 13.85 4.00
C TRP A 51 5.99 14.36 2.56
N LEU A 52 7.20 14.65 2.06
CA LEU A 52 7.41 15.11 0.68
C LEU A 52 6.87 14.09 -0.34
N LEU A 53 7.12 12.79 -0.12
CA LEU A 53 6.63 11.73 -0.98
C LEU A 53 5.10 11.70 -1.00
N THR A 54 4.45 11.65 0.17
CA THR A 54 2.99 11.54 0.27
C THR A 54 2.24 12.80 -0.18
N HIS A 55 2.92 13.96 -0.28
CA HIS A 55 2.35 15.20 -0.80
C HIS A 55 2.67 15.45 -2.28
N SER A 56 3.52 14.62 -2.89
CA SER A 56 3.90 14.81 -4.29
C SER A 56 2.78 14.39 -5.25
N PHE A 57 2.64 15.14 -6.34
CA PHE A 57 1.70 14.79 -7.42
C PHE A 57 1.99 13.40 -7.98
N TYR A 58 3.25 13.10 -8.26
CA TYR A 58 3.65 11.82 -8.88
C TYR A 58 3.35 10.61 -8.01
N ALA A 59 3.56 10.69 -6.69
CA ALA A 59 3.23 9.56 -5.81
C ALA A 59 1.71 9.35 -5.70
N ARG A 60 0.92 10.44 -5.64
CA ARG A 60 -0.55 10.36 -5.70
C ARG A 60 -1.04 9.76 -7.01
N ALA A 61 -0.46 10.19 -8.14
CA ALA A 61 -0.80 9.66 -9.46
C ALA A 61 -0.50 8.14 -9.55
N LEU A 62 0.67 7.70 -9.09
CA LEU A 62 1.01 6.28 -9.05
C LEU A 62 0.11 5.48 -8.10
N ALA A 63 -0.30 6.04 -6.96
CA ALA A 63 -1.23 5.40 -6.05
C ALA A 63 -2.60 5.18 -6.70
N VAL A 64 -3.15 6.19 -7.38
CA VAL A 64 -4.40 6.09 -8.14
C VAL A 64 -4.25 5.08 -9.28
N LYS A 65 -3.18 5.16 -10.08
CA LYS A 65 -2.89 4.20 -11.15
C LYS A 65 -2.92 2.76 -10.63
N ARG A 66 -2.19 2.48 -9.54
CA ARG A 66 -2.07 1.14 -8.98
C ARG A 66 -3.43 0.55 -8.55
N VAL A 67 -4.30 1.33 -7.92
CA VAL A 67 -5.61 0.82 -7.49
C VAL A 67 -6.62 0.69 -8.63
N THR A 68 -6.42 1.42 -9.73
CA THR A 68 -7.27 1.35 -10.93
C THR A 68 -6.81 0.31 -11.95
N GLU A 69 -5.63 -0.30 -11.77
CA GLU A 69 -5.09 -1.33 -12.66
C GLU A 69 -5.05 -2.72 -12.01
N ASN A 70 -5.13 -2.82 -10.67
CA ASN A 70 -5.09 -4.09 -9.97
C ASN A 70 -6.36 -4.94 -10.17
N ARG A 71 -6.34 -6.21 -9.72
CA ARG A 71 -7.48 -7.14 -9.82
C ARG A 71 -8.75 -6.63 -9.12
N GLY A 72 -8.60 -5.80 -8.07
CA GLY A 72 -9.71 -5.22 -7.30
C GLY A 72 -10.33 -3.95 -7.91
N LYS A 73 -9.90 -3.50 -9.10
CA LYS A 73 -10.33 -2.24 -9.73
C LYS A 73 -11.84 -2.11 -9.96
N ARG A 74 -12.55 -3.24 -10.07
CA ARG A 74 -14.00 -3.30 -10.29
C ARG A 74 -14.80 -3.52 -8.99
N THR A 75 -14.15 -3.54 -7.84
CA THR A 75 -14.81 -3.79 -6.55
C THR A 75 -14.90 -2.50 -5.76
N ALA A 76 -16.10 -1.94 -5.64
CA ALA A 76 -16.35 -0.74 -4.84
C ALA A 76 -16.38 -1.04 -3.34
N GLY A 77 -16.06 -0.04 -2.51
CA GLY A 77 -16.27 -0.06 -1.07
C GLY A 77 -17.72 0.20 -0.69
N VAL A 78 -17.94 0.75 0.50
CA VAL A 78 -19.29 1.12 1.00
C VAL A 78 -19.92 2.27 0.23
N ASP A 79 -19.09 3.13 -0.37
CA ASP A 79 -19.50 4.31 -1.15
C ASP A 79 -19.99 3.97 -2.57
N GLY A 80 -19.80 2.74 -3.04
CA GLY A 80 -20.16 2.33 -4.40
C GLY A 80 -19.32 2.96 -5.51
N VAL A 81 -18.30 3.78 -5.16
CA VAL A 81 -17.53 4.57 -6.13
C VAL A 81 -16.43 3.75 -6.79
N LEU A 82 -16.32 3.90 -8.12
CA LEU A 82 -15.22 3.36 -8.92
C LEU A 82 -14.59 4.46 -9.77
N TRP A 83 -13.29 4.37 -10.00
CA TRP A 83 -12.55 5.28 -10.88
C TRP A 83 -12.24 4.61 -12.22
N SER A 84 -13.23 4.59 -13.11
CA SER A 84 -13.16 3.88 -14.40
C SER A 84 -12.72 4.78 -15.56
N THR A 85 -12.96 6.08 -15.49
CA THR A 85 -12.65 7.04 -16.57
C THR A 85 -11.36 7.83 -16.30
N PRO A 86 -10.64 8.31 -17.33
CA PRO A 86 -9.48 9.19 -17.17
C PRO A 86 -9.78 10.41 -16.30
N LYS A 87 -10.96 11.02 -16.48
CA LYS A 87 -11.42 12.15 -15.68
C LYS A 87 -11.51 11.79 -14.19
N SER A 88 -12.22 10.72 -13.83
CA SER A 88 -12.38 10.31 -12.43
C SER A 88 -11.05 9.94 -11.77
N LYS A 89 -10.12 9.37 -12.51
CA LYS A 89 -8.76 9.06 -12.04
C LYS A 89 -7.95 10.34 -11.75
N TYR A 90 -8.02 11.32 -12.65
CA TYR A 90 -7.28 12.57 -12.46
C TYR A 90 -7.87 13.39 -11.29
N GLU A 91 -9.18 13.50 -11.19
CA GLU A 91 -9.86 14.13 -10.06
C GLU A 91 -9.49 13.45 -8.73
N ALA A 92 -9.38 12.11 -8.72
CA ALA A 92 -8.92 11.37 -7.55
C ALA A 92 -7.49 11.74 -7.13
N ILE A 93 -6.57 12.01 -8.07
CA ILE A 93 -5.21 12.48 -7.73
C ILE A 93 -5.28 13.81 -6.98
N LEU A 94 -6.15 14.72 -7.42
CA LEU A 94 -6.28 16.05 -6.81
C LEU A 94 -6.93 15.98 -5.43
N ASP A 95 -7.86 15.02 -5.23
CA ASP A 95 -8.57 14.79 -3.97
C ASP A 95 -7.78 13.94 -2.97
N LEU A 96 -6.72 13.24 -3.40
CA LEU A 96 -5.91 12.38 -2.53
C LEU A 96 -4.99 13.22 -1.64
N LYS A 97 -5.57 13.87 -0.62
CA LYS A 97 -4.89 14.79 0.31
C LYS A 97 -5.04 14.30 1.75
N ARG A 98 -4.00 14.50 2.57
CA ARG A 98 -4.03 14.22 4.02
C ARG A 98 -5.03 15.11 4.77
N LYS A 99 -5.10 16.41 4.39
CA LYS A 99 -6.00 17.39 5.00
C LYS A 99 -7.45 16.95 4.81
N ASN A 100 -8.21 16.92 5.88
CA ASN A 100 -9.62 16.51 5.93
C ASN A 100 -9.89 15.06 5.50
N TYR A 101 -8.86 14.22 5.33
CA TYR A 101 -9.07 12.81 5.04
C TYR A 101 -9.69 12.09 6.25
N LYS A 102 -10.81 11.43 5.99
CA LYS A 102 -11.51 10.55 6.92
C LYS A 102 -11.74 9.22 6.19
N PRO A 103 -11.13 8.10 6.64
CA PRO A 103 -11.39 6.80 6.05
C PRO A 103 -12.84 6.40 6.32
N GLN A 104 -13.42 5.63 5.42
CA GLN A 104 -14.78 5.12 5.57
C GLN A 104 -14.78 3.69 6.14
N PRO A 105 -15.91 3.24 6.72
CA PRO A 105 -16.04 1.87 7.19
C PRO A 105 -15.77 0.86 6.05
N LEU A 106 -15.27 -0.31 6.41
CA LEU A 106 -14.98 -1.36 5.46
C LEU A 106 -16.27 -2.11 5.05
N LYS A 107 -16.47 -2.34 3.76
CA LYS A 107 -17.55 -3.19 3.27
C LYS A 107 -17.23 -4.65 3.56
N ARG A 108 -17.99 -5.29 4.46
CA ARG A 108 -17.80 -6.69 4.82
C ARG A 108 -18.50 -7.63 3.84
N VAL A 109 -17.75 -8.57 3.27
CA VAL A 109 -18.23 -9.64 2.39
C VAL A 109 -17.72 -10.98 2.92
N TYR A 110 -18.51 -12.03 2.80
CA TYR A 110 -18.14 -13.37 3.27
C TYR A 110 -17.90 -14.30 2.08
N ILE A 111 -16.70 -14.87 2.02
CA ILE A 111 -16.30 -15.83 0.98
C ILE A 111 -16.35 -17.24 1.55
N PRO A 112 -17.00 -18.21 0.90
CA PRO A 112 -17.00 -19.60 1.36
C PRO A 112 -15.62 -20.22 1.28
N LYS A 113 -15.21 -20.98 2.31
CA LYS A 113 -14.01 -21.79 2.32
C LYS A 113 -14.34 -23.23 1.93
N LYS A 114 -13.33 -24.01 1.48
CA LYS A 114 -13.49 -25.44 1.14
C LYS A 114 -14.02 -26.29 2.31
N ASN A 115 -13.80 -25.88 3.55
CA ASN A 115 -14.28 -26.57 4.76
C ASN A 115 -15.68 -26.13 5.23
N GLY A 116 -16.49 -25.49 4.39
CA GLY A 116 -17.85 -25.00 4.71
C GLY A 116 -17.89 -23.72 5.55
N LYS A 117 -16.79 -23.27 6.13
CA LYS A 117 -16.74 -22.00 6.89
C LYS A 117 -16.70 -20.80 5.95
N LYS A 118 -17.12 -19.63 6.43
CA LYS A 118 -17.03 -18.37 5.69
C LYS A 118 -15.79 -17.58 6.13
N ARG A 119 -15.07 -17.01 5.17
CA ARG A 119 -13.98 -16.06 5.42
C ARG A 119 -14.50 -14.64 5.28
N PRO A 120 -14.43 -13.80 6.31
CA PRO A 120 -14.75 -12.39 6.18
C PRO A 120 -13.67 -11.70 5.33
N LEU A 121 -14.10 -10.85 4.40
CA LEU A 121 -13.25 -9.97 3.61
C LEU A 121 -13.74 -8.54 3.80
N SER A 122 -12.85 -7.66 4.19
CA SER A 122 -13.14 -6.24 4.42
C SER A 122 -12.59 -5.42 3.24
N ILE A 123 -13.48 -4.71 2.54
CA ILE A 123 -13.16 -3.99 1.30
C ILE A 123 -13.22 -2.49 1.58
N PRO A 124 -12.08 -1.78 1.56
CA PRO A 124 -12.04 -0.32 1.69
C PRO A 124 -12.52 0.37 0.41
N THR A 125 -12.87 1.64 0.50
CA THR A 125 -13.20 2.49 -0.65
C THR A 125 -12.01 2.64 -1.60
N MET A 126 -12.24 3.09 -2.84
CA MET A 126 -11.14 3.38 -3.78
C MET A 126 -10.19 4.44 -3.21
N LYS A 127 -10.73 5.46 -2.55
CA LYS A 127 -9.96 6.52 -1.91
C LYS A 127 -9.09 5.98 -0.78
N ASP A 128 -9.62 5.12 0.08
CA ASP A 128 -8.88 4.52 1.19
C ASP A 128 -7.76 3.61 0.69
N ARG A 129 -8.04 2.78 -0.33
CA ARG A 129 -7.01 1.95 -0.99
C ARG A 129 -5.89 2.78 -1.61
N ALA A 130 -6.21 3.91 -2.24
CA ALA A 130 -5.23 4.81 -2.82
C ALA A 130 -4.41 5.52 -1.74
N MET A 131 -5.04 5.97 -0.65
CA MET A 131 -4.34 6.53 0.50
C MET A 131 -3.40 5.50 1.14
N GLN A 132 -3.85 4.27 1.37
CA GLN A 132 -3.01 3.19 1.88
C GLN A 132 -1.82 2.91 0.94
N THR A 133 -2.07 2.87 -0.38
CA THR A 133 -1.00 2.69 -1.38
C THR A 133 0.02 3.83 -1.35
N LEU A 134 -0.45 5.07 -1.22
CA LEU A 134 0.39 6.26 -1.13
C LEU A 134 1.33 6.21 0.09
N TYR A 135 0.79 5.88 1.26
CA TYR A 135 1.57 5.75 2.48
C TYR A 135 2.43 4.47 2.50
N LYS A 136 1.99 3.40 1.82
CA LYS A 136 2.82 2.22 1.58
C LYS A 136 4.11 2.60 0.84
N PHE A 137 4.07 3.44 -0.20
CA PHE A 137 5.29 3.91 -0.88
C PHE A 137 6.30 4.58 0.05
N ALA A 138 5.82 5.24 1.11
CA ALA A 138 6.68 5.92 2.08
C ALA A 138 7.22 4.97 3.17
N LEU A 139 6.52 3.88 3.49
CA LEU A 139 6.90 2.91 4.51
C LEU A 139 7.73 1.75 3.95
N GLU A 140 7.38 1.27 2.76
CA GLU A 140 7.94 0.08 2.13
C GLU A 140 9.48 0.06 2.06
N PRO A 141 10.17 1.17 1.71
CA PRO A 141 11.64 1.17 1.69
C PRO A 141 12.26 0.91 3.06
N ILE A 142 11.62 1.35 4.14
CA ILE A 142 12.10 1.08 5.51
C ILE A 142 11.82 -0.38 5.87
N ALA A 143 10.61 -0.85 5.62
CA ALA A 143 10.23 -2.23 5.89
C ALA A 143 11.15 -3.22 5.17
N GLU A 144 11.55 -2.93 3.92
CA GLU A 144 12.40 -3.81 3.13
C GLU A 144 13.82 -3.95 3.71
N ILE A 145 14.40 -2.87 4.22
CA ILE A 145 15.76 -2.91 4.78
C ILE A 145 15.82 -3.39 6.24
N THR A 146 14.68 -3.40 6.95
CA THR A 146 14.61 -3.85 8.35
C THR A 146 14.04 -5.26 8.50
N ALA A 147 13.41 -5.79 7.45
CA ALA A 147 12.81 -7.13 7.48
C ALA A 147 13.88 -8.23 7.45
N ASP A 148 13.54 -9.37 8.05
CA ASP A 148 14.37 -10.59 7.97
C ASP A 148 14.60 -10.98 6.50
N PRO A 149 15.85 -11.27 6.08
CA PRO A 149 16.18 -11.64 4.71
C PRO A 149 15.45 -12.91 4.22
N ASN A 150 15.10 -13.83 5.10
CA ASN A 150 14.38 -15.06 4.80
C ASN A 150 12.85 -14.92 4.91
N SER A 151 12.33 -13.72 5.12
CA SER A 151 10.90 -13.44 5.04
C SER A 151 10.50 -13.13 3.61
N TYR A 152 9.59 -13.91 3.02
CA TYR A 152 9.21 -13.82 1.60
C TYR A 152 7.81 -13.26 1.39
N GLY A 153 6.87 -13.54 2.28
CA GLY A 153 5.47 -13.16 2.14
C GLY A 153 5.26 -11.65 2.09
N PHE A 154 4.45 -11.18 1.12
CA PHE A 154 4.05 -9.78 0.94
C PHE A 154 5.19 -8.78 0.65
N ARG A 155 6.38 -9.24 0.34
CA ARG A 155 7.54 -8.40 0.01
C ARG A 155 7.69 -8.20 -1.50
N ILE A 156 8.18 -7.01 -1.88
CA ILE A 156 8.45 -6.69 -3.28
C ILE A 156 9.62 -7.53 -3.82
N GLY A 157 9.46 -8.05 -5.05
CA GLY A 157 10.49 -8.82 -5.71
C GLY A 157 10.75 -10.19 -5.07
N ARG A 158 9.85 -10.65 -4.19
CA ARG A 158 9.90 -12.00 -3.59
C ARG A 158 8.72 -12.83 -4.05
N CYS A 159 8.96 -14.11 -4.29
CA CYS A 159 7.93 -15.06 -4.71
C CYS A 159 8.04 -16.38 -3.92
N THR A 160 7.10 -17.27 -4.16
CA THR A 160 7.09 -18.60 -3.49
C THR A 160 8.27 -19.45 -3.91
N GLN A 161 8.77 -19.29 -5.14
CA GLN A 161 9.94 -19.99 -5.66
C GLN A 161 11.20 -19.65 -4.87
N ASP A 162 11.40 -18.38 -4.52
CA ASP A 162 12.54 -17.94 -3.70
C ASP A 162 12.52 -18.62 -2.32
N ALA A 163 11.33 -18.75 -1.71
CA ALA A 163 11.18 -19.43 -0.43
C ALA A 163 11.48 -20.94 -0.54
N ILE A 164 11.02 -21.59 -1.62
CA ILE A 164 11.29 -23.00 -1.89
C ILE A 164 12.78 -23.23 -2.12
N GLU A 165 13.44 -22.37 -2.90
CA GLU A 165 14.88 -22.45 -3.15
C GLU A 165 15.69 -22.32 -1.86
N GLN A 166 15.30 -21.39 -0.98
CA GLN A 166 15.94 -21.22 0.31
C GLN A 166 15.74 -22.45 1.21
N CYS A 167 14.56 -23.04 1.25
CA CYS A 167 14.30 -24.29 1.97
C CYS A 167 15.17 -25.43 1.42
N PHE A 168 15.23 -25.57 0.10
CA PHE A 168 16.08 -26.58 -0.55
C PHE A 168 17.55 -26.39 -0.18
N THR A 169 18.07 -25.18 -0.31
CA THR A 169 19.46 -24.85 0.01
C THR A 169 19.81 -25.16 1.47
N SER A 170 18.86 -24.94 2.39
CA SER A 170 19.07 -25.14 3.83
C SER A 170 18.93 -26.58 4.27
N LEU A 171 18.14 -27.41 3.57
CA LEU A 171 17.73 -28.73 4.06
C LEU A 171 18.27 -29.93 3.23
N ASN A 172 18.82 -29.69 2.03
CA ASN A 172 19.18 -30.78 1.09
C ASN A 172 20.52 -31.47 1.36
N LYS A 173 21.32 -30.99 2.31
CA LYS A 173 22.67 -31.55 2.57
C LYS A 173 22.64 -32.59 3.68
N ALA A 174 23.52 -33.58 3.62
CA ALA A 174 23.65 -34.65 4.64
C ALA A 174 23.86 -34.09 6.06
N LYS A 175 24.51 -32.90 6.18
CA LYS A 175 24.78 -32.20 7.46
C LYS A 175 23.71 -31.17 7.81
N SER A 176 22.64 -31.04 7.00
CA SER A 176 21.55 -30.09 7.27
C SER A 176 20.74 -30.49 8.51
N PRO A 177 20.05 -29.54 9.15
CA PRO A 177 19.15 -29.81 10.26
C PRO A 177 18.14 -30.91 9.91
N LYS A 178 17.95 -31.89 10.80
CA LYS A 178 17.00 -32.98 10.61
C LYS A 178 15.59 -32.66 11.14
N TRP A 179 15.46 -31.61 11.89
CA TRP A 179 14.20 -31.19 12.50
C TRP A 179 13.74 -29.89 11.88
N VAL A 180 12.48 -29.84 11.52
CA VAL A 180 11.80 -28.63 10.99
C VAL A 180 10.64 -28.30 11.91
N LEU A 181 10.60 -27.07 12.41
CA LEU A 181 9.46 -26.52 13.14
C LEU A 181 8.54 -25.82 12.15
N GLU A 182 7.31 -26.34 11.99
CA GLU A 182 6.24 -25.65 11.29
C GLU A 182 5.35 -24.93 12.33
N GLY A 183 5.22 -23.61 12.20
CA GLY A 183 4.44 -22.78 13.10
C GLY A 183 3.54 -21.79 12.36
N ASP A 184 2.32 -21.58 12.88
CA ASP A 184 1.39 -20.57 12.40
C ASP A 184 0.81 -19.76 13.56
N ILE A 185 0.59 -18.47 13.36
CA ILE A 185 0.06 -17.56 14.38
C ILE A 185 -1.46 -17.49 14.24
N LYS A 186 -2.18 -18.08 15.18
CA LYS A 186 -3.64 -18.05 15.20
C LYS A 186 -4.16 -16.61 15.35
N GLY A 187 -4.95 -16.16 14.37
CA GLY A 187 -5.55 -14.82 14.40
C GLY A 187 -4.52 -13.68 14.45
N CYS A 188 -3.40 -13.80 13.74
CA CYS A 188 -2.27 -12.87 13.80
C CYS A 188 -2.71 -11.41 13.72
N PHE A 189 -3.46 -11.03 12.68
CA PHE A 189 -3.86 -9.63 12.48
C PHE A 189 -4.86 -9.13 13.52
N ASP A 190 -5.73 -10.00 14.03
CA ASP A 190 -6.75 -9.64 15.02
C ASP A 190 -6.15 -9.40 16.41
N ASN A 191 -4.93 -9.92 16.67
CA ASN A 191 -4.25 -9.85 17.95
C ASN A 191 -3.08 -8.86 18.00
N ILE A 192 -2.79 -8.13 16.92
CA ILE A 192 -1.71 -7.12 16.94
C ILE A 192 -2.18 -5.90 17.76
N SER A 193 -1.37 -5.51 18.74
CA SER A 193 -1.64 -4.32 19.55
C SER A 193 -1.60 -3.04 18.71
N HIS A 194 -2.71 -2.29 18.69
CA HIS A 194 -2.78 -0.99 18.03
C HIS A 194 -1.77 0.01 18.63
N GLU A 195 -1.55 -0.04 19.94
CA GLU A 195 -0.57 0.82 20.61
C GLU A 195 0.84 0.51 20.15
N TRP A 196 1.17 -0.80 20.04
CA TRP A 196 2.45 -1.22 19.51
C TRP A 196 2.67 -0.72 18.08
N ILE A 197 1.67 -0.86 17.20
CA ILE A 197 1.72 -0.35 15.83
C ILE A 197 1.96 1.16 15.82
N LEU A 198 1.21 1.91 16.62
CA LEU A 198 1.35 3.36 16.72
C LEU A 198 2.70 3.79 17.27
N LYS A 199 3.31 3.02 18.16
CA LYS A 199 4.63 3.31 18.73
C LYS A 199 5.75 3.00 17.74
N ASN A 200 5.73 1.84 17.11
CA ASN A 200 6.88 1.26 16.42
C ASN A 200 6.90 1.50 14.90
N ILE A 201 5.73 1.64 14.23
CA ILE A 201 5.73 1.83 12.78
C ILE A 201 6.13 3.27 12.42
N PRO A 202 7.21 3.50 11.67
CA PRO A 202 7.70 4.84 11.33
C PRO A 202 6.88 5.48 10.20
N LEU A 203 5.62 5.81 10.49
CA LEU A 203 4.66 6.41 9.57
C LEU A 203 3.88 7.53 10.27
N ASP A 204 3.15 8.36 9.52
CA ASP A 204 2.24 9.37 10.05
C ASP A 204 1.24 8.75 11.04
N LYS A 205 1.37 9.12 12.32
CA LYS A 205 0.60 8.50 13.41
C LYS A 205 -0.90 8.87 13.37
N GLU A 206 -1.24 10.03 12.81
CA GLU A 206 -2.63 10.45 12.66
C GLU A 206 -3.35 9.59 11.61
N ILE A 207 -2.72 9.40 10.45
CA ILE A 207 -3.24 8.53 9.39
C ILE A 207 -3.36 7.09 9.88
N LEU A 208 -2.31 6.58 10.53
CA LEU A 208 -2.29 5.22 11.05
C LEU A 208 -3.42 5.00 12.07
N ARG A 209 -3.60 5.94 13.00
CA ARG A 209 -4.70 5.90 14.00
C ARG A 209 -6.09 5.91 13.35
N LYS A 210 -6.27 6.71 12.28
CA LYS A 210 -7.54 6.76 11.54
C LYS A 210 -7.86 5.40 10.92
N TRP A 211 -6.89 4.72 10.30
CA TRP A 211 -7.11 3.40 9.72
C TRP A 211 -7.39 2.32 10.76
N LEU A 212 -6.63 2.30 11.86
CA LEU A 212 -6.84 1.35 12.96
C LEU A 212 -8.21 1.50 13.64
N LYS A 213 -8.83 2.68 13.55
CA LYS A 213 -10.19 2.92 14.08
C LYS A 213 -11.32 2.51 13.14
N CYS A 214 -11.03 2.34 11.85
CA CYS A 214 -12.03 2.02 10.83
C CYS A 214 -12.19 0.52 10.55
N GLY A 215 -11.29 -0.29 10.96
CA GLY A 215 -11.25 -1.70 10.72
C GLY A 215 -10.82 -2.49 11.85
#